data_f1f9fa2dd51a90eef40ee08b1f2911f4
#
_entry.id   f1f9fa2dd51a90eef40ee08b1f2911f4
#
_cell.length_a   1.000
_cell.length_b   1.000
_cell.length_c   1.000
_cell.angle_alpha   90.00
_cell.angle_beta   90.00
_cell.angle_gamma   90.00
#
_symmetry.space_group_name_H-M   'P 1'
#
loop_
_entity.id
_entity.type
_entity.pdbx_description
1 polymer ?
#
loop_
_entity_poly.entity_id
_entity_poly.type
_entity_poly.pdbx_seq_one_letter_code
_entity_poly.pdbx_strand_id
1 'polypeptide(L)'
;MSVLVDTSVWVDHFRKRNAALVDLIQQDQALTHPMVIVELACGTPPAPRAQTLGDIGLLRAARQATLGEVQEFVERERLYGLGCGLVDVALLASTLMTPGAKLWTLDKRLAGLAQGFGVAHP
;
A
#
# COMPACT_ATOMS: atom_id res chain seq x y z
N MET A 1 -5.52 13.84 -6.15
CA MET A 1 -5.76 12.42 -5.89
C MET A 1 -4.49 11.79 -5.32
N SER A 2 -4.62 10.92 -4.34
CA SER A 2 -3.48 10.24 -3.73
C SER A 2 -3.65 8.74 -3.86
N VAL A 3 -2.54 8.02 -4.04
CA VAL A 3 -2.54 6.58 -4.26
C VAL A 3 -1.57 5.93 -3.28
N LEU A 4 -2.09 5.09 -2.39
CA LEU A 4 -1.26 4.26 -1.52
C LEU A 4 -0.76 3.08 -2.34
N VAL A 5 0.55 2.95 -2.43
CA VAL A 5 1.21 1.96 -3.30
C VAL A 5 1.59 0.74 -2.46
N ASP A 6 0.98 -0.40 -2.77
CA ASP A 6 1.29 -1.66 -2.09
C ASP A 6 2.69 -2.17 -2.45
N THR A 7 3.25 -2.98 -1.56
CA THR A 7 4.54 -3.64 -1.75
C THR A 7 4.64 -4.36 -3.10
N SER A 8 3.58 -5.02 -3.55
CA SER A 8 3.56 -5.75 -4.83
C SER A 8 3.90 -4.85 -6.03
N VAL A 9 3.44 -3.61 -6.01
CA VAL A 9 3.70 -2.64 -7.08
C VAL A 9 5.16 -2.20 -7.06
N TRP A 10 5.71 -1.95 -5.85
CA TRP A 10 7.13 -1.60 -5.71
C TRP A 10 8.04 -2.72 -6.19
N VAL A 11 7.74 -3.97 -5.82
CA VAL A 11 8.51 -5.14 -6.26
C VAL A 11 8.47 -5.28 -7.79
N ASP A 12 7.30 -5.08 -8.40
CA ASP A 12 7.16 -5.07 -9.85
C ASP A 12 8.05 -3.99 -10.49
N HIS A 13 8.01 -2.78 -9.94
CA HIS A 13 8.83 -1.66 -10.40
C HIS A 13 10.34 -1.97 -10.28
N PHE A 14 10.77 -2.64 -9.22
CA PHE A 14 12.17 -3.02 -9.05
C PHE A 14 12.65 -4.02 -10.11
N ARG A 15 11.74 -4.87 -10.59
CA ARG A 15 12.06 -5.84 -11.64
C ARG A 15 12.07 -5.21 -13.01
N LYS A 16 11.08 -4.36 -13.28
CA LYS A 16 10.93 -3.66 -14.53
C LYS A 16 10.24 -2.33 -14.27
N ARG A 17 10.91 -1.24 -14.61
CA ARG A 17 10.42 0.11 -14.37
C ARG A 17 8.93 0.25 -14.73
N ASN A 18 8.15 0.69 -13.76
CA ASN A 18 6.72 0.92 -13.91
C ASN A 18 6.48 2.42 -14.16
N ALA A 19 6.17 2.78 -15.41
CA ALA A 19 6.00 4.17 -15.80
C ALA A 19 4.84 4.86 -15.07
N ALA A 20 3.75 4.12 -14.81
CA ALA A 20 2.61 4.68 -14.08
C ALA A 20 2.97 5.04 -12.65
N LEU A 21 3.79 4.22 -11.98
CA LEU A 21 4.30 4.53 -10.65
C LEU A 21 5.22 5.75 -10.66
N VAL A 22 6.11 5.83 -11.64
CA VAL A 22 7.01 6.99 -11.79
C VAL A 22 6.19 8.27 -11.95
N ASP A 23 5.13 8.25 -12.76
CA ASP A 23 4.25 9.40 -12.94
C ASP A 23 3.59 9.84 -11.64
N LEU A 24 3.11 8.90 -10.83
CA LEU A 24 2.52 9.20 -9.53
C LEU A 24 3.54 9.86 -8.59
N ILE A 25 4.77 9.35 -8.58
CA ILE A 25 5.85 9.91 -7.76
C ILE A 25 6.17 11.34 -8.21
N GLN A 26 6.32 11.55 -9.49
CA GLN A 26 6.64 12.88 -10.05
C GLN A 26 5.54 13.90 -9.79
N GLN A 27 4.29 13.48 -9.72
CA GLN A 27 3.14 14.33 -9.44
C GLN A 27 2.83 14.46 -7.95
N ASP A 28 3.68 13.92 -7.09
CA ASP A 28 3.48 13.92 -5.62
C ASP A 28 2.14 13.29 -5.22
N GLN A 29 1.76 12.23 -5.91
CA GLN A 29 0.50 11.52 -5.65
C GLN A 29 0.71 10.13 -5.02
N ALA A 30 1.94 9.62 -4.99
CA ALA A 30 2.23 8.33 -4.37
C ALA A 30 2.34 8.47 -2.85
N LEU A 31 1.61 7.62 -2.13
CA LEU A 31 1.68 7.54 -0.68
C LEU A 31 2.44 6.28 -0.27
N THR A 32 3.20 6.40 0.81
CA THR A 32 3.86 5.27 1.46
C THR A 32 3.15 4.89 2.76
N HIS A 33 3.61 3.81 3.37
CA HIS A 33 3.10 3.32 4.66
C HIS A 33 4.25 2.57 5.35
N PRO A 34 4.41 2.71 6.68
CA PRO A 34 5.49 2.01 7.40
C PRO A 34 5.52 0.51 7.17
N MET A 35 4.35 -0.15 7.06
CA MET A 35 4.30 -1.59 6.82
C MET A 35 4.81 -1.96 5.43
N VAL A 36 4.61 -1.11 4.42
CA VAL A 36 5.17 -1.31 3.08
C VAL A 36 6.69 -1.25 3.15
N ILE A 37 7.23 -0.25 3.84
CA ILE A 37 8.68 -0.10 3.99
C ILE A 37 9.29 -1.31 4.69
N VAL A 38 8.65 -1.79 5.75
CA VAL A 38 9.12 -2.98 6.49
C VAL A 38 9.06 -4.23 5.61
N GLU A 39 7.99 -4.42 4.84
CA GLU A 39 7.91 -5.54 3.90
C GLU A 39 9.02 -5.49 2.85
N LEU A 40 9.27 -4.30 2.29
CA LEU A 40 10.37 -4.12 1.34
C LEU A 40 11.73 -4.39 1.98
N ALA A 41 11.89 -4.02 3.26
CA ALA A 41 13.09 -4.29 4.03
C ALA A 41 13.33 -5.79 4.25
N CYS A 42 12.25 -6.58 4.33
CA CYS A 42 12.34 -8.04 4.44
C CYS A 42 12.78 -8.70 3.13
N GLY A 43 12.69 -7.99 2.03
CA GLY A 43 13.10 -8.49 0.71
C GLY A 43 14.47 -7.99 0.29
N THR A 44 14.67 -7.87 -1.02
CA THR A 44 15.92 -7.45 -1.64
C THR A 44 15.68 -6.22 -2.53
N PRO A 45 15.44 -5.04 -1.93
CA PRO A 45 15.31 -3.82 -2.73
C PRO A 45 16.62 -3.50 -3.44
N PRO A 46 16.59 -2.70 -4.54
CA PRO A 46 17.79 -2.35 -5.29
C PRO A 46 18.86 -1.69 -4.41
N ALA A 47 20.12 -2.00 -4.73
CA ALA A 47 21.26 -1.37 -4.05
C ALA A 47 21.43 0.09 -4.50
N PRO A 48 21.86 0.99 -3.62
CA PRO A 48 22.10 0.78 -2.20
C PRO A 48 20.77 0.64 -1.44
N ARG A 49 20.64 -0.45 -0.75
CA ARG A 49 19.41 -0.82 -0.06
C ARG A 49 18.89 0.26 0.90
N ALA A 50 19.77 0.84 1.69
CA ALA A 50 19.40 1.87 2.65
C ALA A 50 18.85 3.13 1.97
N GLN A 51 19.43 3.50 0.82
CA GLN A 51 18.97 4.65 0.06
C GLN A 51 17.59 4.40 -0.57
N THR A 52 17.39 3.23 -1.17
CA THR A 52 16.09 2.87 -1.76
C THR A 52 14.98 2.93 -0.71
N LEU A 53 15.19 2.31 0.46
CA LEU A 53 14.21 2.33 1.55
C LEU A 53 14.01 3.74 2.10
N GLY A 54 15.08 4.52 2.23
CA GLY A 54 15.02 5.90 2.70
C GLY A 54 14.25 6.81 1.75
N ASP A 55 14.45 6.65 0.44
CA ASP A 55 13.76 7.46 -0.57
C ASP A 55 12.25 7.17 -0.55
N ILE A 56 11.87 5.92 -0.46
CA ILE A 56 10.44 5.55 -0.34
C ILE A 56 9.86 6.10 0.94
N GLY A 57 10.62 6.10 2.03
CA GLY A 57 10.22 6.68 3.30
C GLY A 57 10.02 8.20 3.30
N LEU A 58 10.56 8.90 2.29
CA LEU A 58 10.36 10.35 2.13
C LEU A 58 9.03 10.71 1.47
N LEU A 59 8.35 9.75 0.86
CA LEU A 59 7.03 10.00 0.28
C LEU A 59 6.04 10.33 1.40
N ARG A 60 4.97 11.06 1.06
CA ARG A 60 3.92 11.31 2.04
C ARG A 60 3.31 9.99 2.49
N ALA A 61 3.05 9.87 3.78
CA ALA A 61 2.47 8.67 4.35
C ALA A 61 0.94 8.75 4.36
N ALA A 62 0.28 7.61 4.09
CA ALA A 62 -1.13 7.46 4.37
C ALA A 62 -1.36 7.51 5.90
N ARG A 63 -2.56 7.82 6.32
CA ARG A 63 -2.94 7.72 7.73
C ARG A 63 -2.82 6.27 8.18
N GLN A 64 -2.32 6.07 9.40
CA GLN A 64 -2.08 4.74 9.94
C GLN A 64 -3.22 4.33 10.86
N ALA A 65 -3.80 3.17 10.61
CA ALA A 65 -4.69 2.53 11.55
C ALA A 65 -3.88 1.85 12.66
N THR A 66 -4.34 1.92 13.89
CA THR A 66 -3.77 1.12 14.98
C THR A 66 -4.13 -0.35 14.81
N LEU A 67 -3.40 -1.23 15.50
CA LEU A 67 -3.75 -2.67 15.45
C LEU A 67 -5.16 -2.92 15.96
N GLY A 68 -5.60 -2.19 16.99
CA GLY A 68 -6.98 -2.28 17.48
C GLY A 68 -8.00 -1.87 16.44
N GLU A 69 -7.73 -0.78 15.71
CA GLU A 69 -8.61 -0.33 14.63
C GLU A 69 -8.66 -1.34 13.48
N VAL A 70 -7.52 -1.94 13.14
CA VAL A 70 -7.48 -2.99 12.10
C VAL A 70 -8.32 -4.20 12.54
N GLN A 71 -8.18 -4.63 13.79
CA GLN A 71 -8.97 -5.76 14.31
C GLN A 71 -10.47 -5.47 14.28
N GLU A 72 -10.88 -4.28 14.70
CA GLU A 72 -12.29 -3.84 14.64
C GLU A 72 -12.81 -3.81 13.20
N PHE A 73 -11.99 -3.33 12.28
CA PHE A 73 -12.34 -3.28 10.86
C PHE A 73 -12.57 -4.69 10.30
N VAL A 74 -11.67 -5.63 10.61
CA VAL A 74 -11.82 -7.03 10.20
C VAL A 74 -13.15 -7.61 10.70
N GLU A 75 -13.47 -7.41 11.99
CA GLU A 75 -14.69 -7.94 12.58
C GLU A 75 -15.94 -7.28 12.02
N ARG A 76 -15.95 -5.96 11.93
CA ARG A 76 -17.11 -5.20 11.46
C ARG A 76 -17.45 -5.53 10.01
N GLU A 77 -16.44 -5.61 9.14
CA GLU A 77 -16.62 -5.83 7.71
C GLU A 77 -16.49 -7.30 7.31
N ARG A 78 -16.28 -8.19 8.28
CA ARG A 78 -16.16 -9.65 8.07
C ARG A 78 -15.07 -10.00 7.05
N LEU A 79 -13.89 -9.41 7.23
CA LEU A 79 -12.76 -9.60 6.31
C LEU A 79 -11.90 -10.83 6.64
N TYR A 80 -12.33 -11.64 7.61
CA TYR A 80 -11.62 -12.85 8.00
C TYR A 80 -11.90 -14.01 7.03
N GLY A 81 -10.91 -14.88 6.89
CA GLY A 81 -11.04 -16.05 6.03
C GLY A 81 -11.02 -15.77 4.53
N LEU A 82 -10.66 -14.56 4.12
CA LEU A 82 -10.65 -14.14 2.71
C LEU A 82 -9.28 -14.24 2.05
N GLY A 83 -8.28 -14.71 2.77
CA GLY A 83 -6.93 -14.88 2.25
C GLY A 83 -6.07 -13.62 2.29
N CYS A 84 -6.53 -12.54 2.90
CA CYS A 84 -5.76 -11.34 3.14
C CYS A 84 -5.22 -11.34 4.57
N GLY A 85 -3.94 -10.97 4.74
CA GLY A 85 -3.30 -10.90 6.03
C GLY A 85 -3.29 -9.51 6.62
N LEU A 86 -2.56 -9.36 7.73
CA LEU A 86 -2.49 -8.12 8.49
C LEU A 86 -2.10 -6.91 7.64
N VAL A 87 -1.04 -7.02 6.85
CA VAL A 87 -0.56 -5.88 6.06
C VAL A 87 -1.61 -5.45 5.04
N ASP A 88 -2.21 -6.40 4.33
CA ASP A 88 -3.23 -6.11 3.33
C ASP A 88 -4.41 -5.34 3.93
N VAL A 89 -4.92 -5.84 5.05
CA VAL A 89 -6.06 -5.22 5.73
C VAL A 89 -5.68 -3.87 6.32
N ALA A 90 -4.48 -3.75 6.87
CA ALA A 90 -3.99 -2.48 7.39
C ALA A 90 -3.85 -1.42 6.29
N LEU A 91 -3.37 -1.79 5.11
CA LEU A 91 -3.28 -0.87 3.98
C LEU A 91 -4.66 -0.44 3.50
N LEU A 92 -5.61 -1.37 3.45
CA LEU A 92 -7.00 -1.04 3.09
C LEU A 92 -7.61 -0.07 4.09
N ALA A 93 -7.48 -0.35 5.39
CA ALA A 93 -7.98 0.53 6.45
C ALA A 93 -7.34 1.92 6.35
N SER A 94 -6.03 1.99 6.15
CA SER A 94 -5.30 3.25 6.02
C SER A 94 -5.75 4.05 4.80
N THR A 95 -6.05 3.38 3.69
CA THR A 95 -6.60 4.01 2.49
C THR A 95 -7.94 4.65 2.79
N LEU A 96 -8.83 3.92 3.48
CA LEU A 96 -10.15 4.42 3.84
C LEU A 96 -10.08 5.60 4.82
N MET A 97 -9.05 5.64 5.67
CA MET A 97 -8.84 6.74 6.62
C MET A 97 -8.18 7.97 5.98
N THR A 98 -7.61 7.83 4.80
CA THR A 98 -6.91 8.92 4.10
C THR A 98 -7.84 9.55 3.08
N PRO A 99 -8.30 10.79 3.28
CA PRO A 99 -9.27 11.42 2.37
C PRO A 99 -8.76 11.45 0.93
N GLY A 100 -9.59 10.99 0.00
CA GLY A 100 -9.30 11.01 -1.44
C GLY A 100 -8.30 9.96 -1.90
N ALA A 101 -7.84 9.07 -1.02
CA ALA A 101 -6.85 8.05 -1.38
C ALA A 101 -7.49 6.86 -2.07
N LYS A 102 -6.70 6.26 -2.97
CA LYS A 102 -6.98 4.97 -3.58
C LYS A 102 -5.85 4.01 -3.23
N LEU A 103 -6.12 2.71 -3.29
CA LEU A 103 -5.13 1.67 -3.04
C LEU A 103 -4.75 1.01 -4.37
N TRP A 104 -3.46 0.97 -4.65
CA TRP A 104 -2.92 0.29 -5.83
C TRP A 104 -2.16 -0.95 -5.41
N THR A 105 -2.63 -2.11 -5.82
CA THR A 105 -2.01 -3.40 -5.54
C THR A 105 -2.11 -4.30 -6.77
N LEU A 106 -1.16 -5.20 -6.92
CA LEU A 106 -1.20 -6.26 -7.93
C LEU A 106 -1.74 -7.57 -7.36
N ASP A 107 -1.99 -7.63 -6.05
CA ASP A 107 -2.63 -8.78 -5.42
C ASP A 107 -4.13 -8.76 -5.71
N LYS A 108 -4.63 -9.81 -6.36
CA LYS A 108 -6.03 -9.87 -6.82
C LYS A 108 -7.03 -9.84 -5.67
N ARG A 109 -6.71 -10.48 -4.54
CA ARG A 109 -7.61 -10.52 -3.38
C ARG A 109 -7.74 -9.16 -2.75
N LEU A 110 -6.63 -8.48 -2.53
CA LEU A 110 -6.63 -7.14 -1.98
C LEU A 110 -7.28 -6.13 -2.94
N ALA A 111 -6.99 -6.24 -4.24
CA ALA A 111 -7.62 -5.40 -5.25
C ALA A 111 -9.14 -5.57 -5.26
N GLY A 112 -9.62 -6.80 -5.12
CA GLY A 112 -11.06 -7.08 -5.03
C GLY A 112 -11.71 -6.44 -3.82
N LEU A 113 -11.05 -6.47 -2.66
CA LEU A 113 -11.55 -5.80 -1.46
C LEU A 113 -11.56 -4.29 -1.64
N ALA A 114 -10.48 -3.72 -2.18
CA ALA A 114 -10.40 -2.28 -2.44
C ALA A 114 -11.51 -1.83 -3.40
N GLN A 115 -11.80 -2.62 -4.42
CA GLN A 115 -12.88 -2.35 -5.35
C GLN A 115 -14.24 -2.36 -4.64
N GLY A 116 -14.46 -3.34 -3.77
CA GLY A 116 -15.70 -3.44 -2.99
C GLY A 116 -15.95 -2.23 -2.11
N PHE A 117 -14.90 -1.60 -1.60
CA PHE A 117 -14.99 -0.36 -0.81
C PHE A 117 -14.92 0.91 -1.68
N GLY A 118 -14.81 0.79 -2.99
CA GLY A 118 -14.76 1.95 -3.88
C GLY A 118 -13.44 2.72 -3.86
N VAL A 119 -12.34 2.10 -3.42
CA VAL A 119 -11.05 2.77 -3.28
C VAL A 119 -9.93 2.11 -4.10
N ALA A 120 -10.27 1.28 -5.06
CA ALA A 120 -9.27 0.68 -5.92
C ALA A 120 -8.72 1.69 -6.94
N HIS A 121 -7.39 1.76 -7.06
CA HIS A 121 -6.73 2.48 -8.14
C HIS A 121 -6.76 1.60 -9.40
N PRO A 122 -7.21 2.12 -10.54
CA PRO A 122 -7.28 1.33 -11.78
C PRO A 122 -5.93 0.94 -12.35
#